data_59c4900d7f670bf868d205ff496e555e
#
_entry.id   59c4900d7f670bf868d205ff496e555e
#
_cell.length_a   1.000
_cell.length_b   1.000
_cell.length_c   1.000
_cell.angle_alpha   90.00
_cell.angle_beta   90.00
_cell.angle_gamma   90.00
#
_symmetry.space_group_name_H-M   'P 1'
#
loop_
_entity.id
_entity.type
_entity.pdbx_description
1 polymer ?
#
loop_
_entity_poly.entity_id
_entity_poly.type
_entity_poly.pdbx_seq_one_letter_code
_entity_poly.pdbx_strand_id
1 'polypeptide(L)'
;MKKIYLAGGWFTPEQDEQHTRIYNLIKDKFDVFNPRIEGEIDNGTSNDKMSSILIGNIEGIKNADLTVVLYDYRDTGTIWEAGFSYASKKPIIYFAEHLNGRPFNLMLAKTGRFAANEQDLIKLLNDESSWTFKNVYDDFKGVIE
;
A
#
# COMPACT_ATOMS: atom_id res chain seq x y z
N MET A 1 -6.79 18.04 -1.06
CA MET A 1 -7.03 16.66 -0.63
C MET A 1 -5.73 16.02 -0.16
N LYS A 2 -5.82 15.16 0.82
CA LYS A 2 -4.67 14.36 1.25
C LYS A 2 -4.27 13.37 0.17
N LYS A 3 -2.96 13.12 0.07
CA LYS A 3 -2.37 12.27 -0.96
C LYS A 3 -2.07 10.88 -0.40
N ILE A 4 -2.53 9.86 -1.11
CA ILE A 4 -2.30 8.46 -0.77
C ILE A 4 -1.53 7.78 -1.91
N TYR A 5 -0.48 7.05 -1.58
CA TYR A 5 0.14 6.09 -2.49
C TYR A 5 -0.52 4.73 -2.28
N LEU A 6 -1.08 4.14 -3.33
CA LEU A 6 -1.69 2.81 -3.27
C LEU A 6 -0.73 1.76 -3.81
N ALA A 7 -0.08 1.03 -2.91
CA ALA A 7 0.80 -0.07 -3.25
C ALA A 7 0.02 -1.39 -3.33
N GLY A 8 0.02 -2.03 -4.49
CA GLY A 8 -0.68 -3.29 -4.69
C GLY A 8 -0.46 -3.84 -6.09
N GLY A 9 -0.41 -5.16 -6.21
CA GLY A 9 -0.32 -5.85 -7.50
C GLY A 9 -1.67 -5.88 -8.22
N TRP A 10 -1.64 -6.19 -9.52
CA TRP A 10 -2.83 -6.38 -10.37
C TRP A 10 -2.60 -7.49 -11.40
N PHE A 11 -1.66 -8.38 -11.14
CA PHE A 11 -1.16 -9.36 -12.10
C PHE A 11 -1.96 -10.64 -12.16
N THR A 12 -2.80 -10.91 -11.17
CA THR A 12 -3.76 -12.02 -11.14
C THR A 12 -5.18 -11.49 -11.02
N PRO A 13 -6.22 -12.28 -11.40
CA PRO A 13 -7.61 -11.85 -11.25
C PRO A 13 -7.96 -11.41 -9.83
N GLU A 14 -7.44 -12.11 -8.82
CA GLU A 14 -7.70 -11.81 -7.41
C GLU A 14 -7.03 -10.51 -6.97
N GLN A 15 -5.78 -10.30 -7.37
CA GLN A 15 -5.07 -9.02 -7.14
C GLN A 15 -5.82 -7.87 -7.80
N ASP A 16 -6.19 -8.04 -9.06
CA ASP A 16 -6.88 -7.03 -9.84
C ASP A 16 -8.23 -6.65 -9.21
N GLU A 17 -8.99 -7.62 -8.76
CA GLU A 17 -10.26 -7.37 -8.08
C GLU A 17 -10.06 -6.54 -6.82
N GLN A 18 -9.15 -6.97 -5.93
CA GLN A 18 -8.88 -6.25 -4.70
C GLN A 18 -8.35 -4.85 -4.97
N HIS A 19 -7.38 -4.71 -5.86
CA HIS A 19 -6.79 -3.42 -6.22
C HIS A 19 -7.85 -2.44 -6.74
N THR A 20 -8.67 -2.90 -7.67
CA THR A 20 -9.74 -2.08 -8.27
C THR A 20 -10.77 -1.68 -7.22
N ARG A 21 -11.19 -2.61 -6.39
CA ARG A 21 -12.19 -2.36 -5.34
C ARG A 21 -11.69 -1.34 -4.33
N ILE A 22 -10.48 -1.48 -3.84
CA ILE A 22 -9.91 -0.53 -2.86
C ILE A 22 -9.65 0.83 -3.51
N TYR A 23 -9.13 0.87 -4.74
CA TYR A 23 -8.96 2.14 -5.45
C TYR A 23 -10.29 2.89 -5.59
N ASN A 24 -11.34 2.20 -6.03
CA ASN A 24 -12.68 2.80 -6.16
C ASN A 24 -13.27 3.28 -4.83
N LEU A 25 -12.92 2.62 -3.73
CA LEU A 25 -13.38 2.98 -2.40
C LEU A 25 -12.80 4.33 -1.95
N ILE A 26 -11.58 4.68 -2.36
CA ILE A 26 -10.84 5.83 -1.80
C ILE A 26 -10.65 7.00 -2.78
N LYS A 27 -10.72 6.78 -4.09
CA LYS A 27 -10.33 7.75 -5.13
C LYS A 27 -11.12 9.05 -5.11
N ASP A 28 -12.37 9.03 -4.64
CA ASP A 28 -13.23 10.23 -4.64
C ASP A 28 -12.99 11.13 -3.42
N LYS A 29 -12.33 10.59 -2.40
CA LYS A 29 -12.05 11.31 -1.14
C LYS A 29 -10.59 11.74 -1.00
N PHE A 30 -9.70 11.11 -1.71
CA PHE A 30 -8.26 11.33 -1.61
C PHE A 30 -7.64 11.48 -3.00
N ASP A 31 -6.52 12.19 -3.07
CA ASP A 31 -5.66 12.23 -4.26
C ASP A 31 -4.80 10.96 -4.25
N VAL A 32 -5.19 9.97 -5.05
CA VAL A 32 -4.56 8.65 -5.02
C VAL A 32 -3.57 8.49 -6.17
N PHE A 33 -2.29 8.36 -5.84
CA PHE A 33 -1.30 7.87 -6.79
C PHE A 33 -1.43 6.34 -6.89
N ASN A 34 -1.79 5.86 -8.08
CA ASN A 34 -1.98 4.45 -8.35
C ASN A 34 -0.99 4.01 -9.44
N PRO A 35 0.07 3.25 -9.12
CA PRO A 35 1.08 2.82 -10.09
C PRO A 35 0.51 2.10 -11.31
N ARG A 36 -0.60 1.39 -11.14
CA ARG A 36 -1.29 0.72 -12.24
C ARG A 36 -1.73 1.69 -13.35
N ILE A 37 -2.18 2.88 -12.97
CA ILE A 37 -2.64 3.88 -13.94
C ILE A 37 -1.46 4.54 -14.64
N GLU A 38 -0.33 4.68 -13.93
CA GLU A 38 0.85 5.36 -14.44
C GLU A 38 1.62 4.56 -15.50
N GLY A 39 1.45 3.25 -15.56
CA GLY A 39 2.00 2.46 -16.66
C GLY A 39 2.14 0.98 -16.37
N GLU A 40 1.82 0.18 -17.37
CA GLU A 40 2.05 -1.26 -17.38
C GLU A 40 3.31 -1.55 -18.21
N ILE A 41 3.97 -2.65 -17.87
CA ILE A 41 5.13 -3.14 -18.60
C ILE A 41 4.85 -4.50 -19.21
N ASP A 42 5.53 -4.77 -20.33
CA ASP A 42 5.58 -6.07 -20.99
C ASP A 42 7.02 -6.38 -21.45
N ASN A 43 7.21 -7.47 -22.15
CA ASN A 43 8.54 -7.85 -22.64
C ASN A 43 9.14 -6.87 -23.66
N GLY A 44 8.32 -6.02 -24.26
CA GLY A 44 8.76 -4.99 -25.23
C GLY A 44 8.99 -3.62 -24.61
N THR A 45 8.79 -3.48 -23.30
CA THR A 45 8.95 -2.18 -22.62
C THR A 45 10.43 -1.78 -22.58
N SER A 46 10.74 -0.54 -22.98
CA SER A 46 12.10 -0.02 -23.00
C SER A 46 12.67 0.19 -21.59
N ASN A 47 14.00 0.16 -21.49
CA ASN A 47 14.68 0.46 -20.22
C ASN A 47 14.38 1.88 -19.73
N ASP A 48 14.29 2.85 -20.63
CA ASP A 48 13.98 4.24 -20.26
C ASP A 48 12.57 4.36 -19.68
N LYS A 49 11.59 3.64 -20.24
CA LYS A 49 10.24 3.60 -19.70
C LYS A 49 10.21 2.91 -18.33
N MET A 50 10.89 1.80 -18.18
CA MET A 50 10.98 1.10 -16.88
C MET A 50 11.62 1.98 -15.81
N SER A 51 12.68 2.69 -16.14
CA SER A 51 13.33 3.65 -15.24
C SER A 51 12.40 4.81 -14.86
N SER A 52 11.64 5.32 -15.82
CA SER A 52 10.66 6.39 -15.57
C SER A 52 9.55 5.92 -14.62
N ILE A 53 9.09 4.68 -14.76
CA ILE A 53 8.08 4.09 -13.86
C ILE A 53 8.64 3.99 -12.44
N LEU A 54 9.85 3.47 -12.27
CA LEU A 54 10.51 3.39 -10.97
C LEU A 54 10.61 4.77 -10.32
N ILE A 55 11.13 5.75 -11.04
CA ILE A 55 11.29 7.12 -10.53
C ILE A 55 9.94 7.73 -10.19
N GLY A 56 8.93 7.54 -11.04
CA GLY A 56 7.57 8.02 -10.80
C GLY A 56 6.97 7.43 -9.53
N ASN A 57 7.13 6.12 -9.30
CA ASN A 57 6.65 5.46 -8.10
C ASN A 57 7.38 5.97 -6.84
N ILE A 58 8.69 6.15 -6.90
CA ILE A 58 9.48 6.73 -5.80
C ILE A 58 8.99 8.13 -5.45
N GLU A 59 8.80 8.99 -6.46
CA GLU A 59 8.29 10.34 -6.24
C GLU A 59 6.85 10.33 -5.74
N GLY A 60 6.03 9.40 -6.23
CA GLY A 60 4.67 9.19 -5.72
C GLY A 60 4.65 8.88 -4.22
N ILE A 61 5.52 8.00 -3.76
CA ILE A 61 5.66 7.69 -2.32
C ILE A 61 6.14 8.92 -1.54
N LYS A 62 7.19 9.59 -2.03
CA LYS A 62 7.75 10.77 -1.36
C LYS A 62 6.73 11.91 -1.22
N ASN A 63 5.88 12.08 -2.20
CA ASN A 63 4.86 13.14 -2.21
C ASN A 63 3.58 12.76 -1.48
N ALA A 64 3.38 11.49 -1.14
CA ALA A 64 2.20 11.04 -0.42
C ALA A 64 2.24 11.43 1.06
N ASP A 65 1.06 11.62 1.64
CA ASP A 65 0.88 11.78 3.09
C ASP A 65 0.79 10.43 3.79
N LEU A 66 0.41 9.38 3.07
CA LEU A 66 0.19 8.03 3.58
C LEU A 66 0.38 7.02 2.45
N THR A 67 0.88 5.84 2.78
CA THR A 67 0.90 4.68 1.88
C THR A 67 -0.09 3.63 2.37
N VAL A 68 -0.99 3.20 1.49
CA VAL A 68 -1.85 2.03 1.71
C VAL A 68 -1.24 0.84 0.97
N VAL A 69 -1.02 -0.26 1.68
CA VAL A 69 -0.35 -1.46 1.15
C VAL A 69 -1.34 -2.62 1.12
N LEU A 70 -1.63 -3.13 -0.06
CA LEU A 70 -2.46 -4.32 -0.27
C LEU A 70 -1.60 -5.58 -0.11
N TYR A 71 -1.70 -6.22 1.05
CA TYR A 71 -0.76 -7.28 1.45
C TYR A 71 -1.15 -8.68 0.98
N ASP A 72 -2.45 -8.97 0.85
CA ASP A 72 -2.96 -10.37 0.82
C ASP A 72 -2.28 -11.30 -0.17
N TYR A 73 -1.85 -10.79 -1.31
CA TYR A 73 -1.28 -11.58 -2.39
C TYR A 73 0.25 -11.51 -2.45
N ARG A 74 0.88 -10.87 -1.47
CA ARG A 74 2.34 -10.84 -1.25
C ARG A 74 3.13 -10.46 -2.51
N ASP A 75 2.63 -9.51 -3.28
CA ASP A 75 3.35 -8.99 -4.43
C ASP A 75 4.69 -8.37 -4.01
N THR A 76 5.78 -8.80 -4.63
CA THR A 76 7.13 -8.41 -4.22
C THR A 76 7.40 -6.92 -4.42
N GLY A 77 6.91 -6.34 -5.50
CA GLY A 77 7.04 -4.89 -5.75
C GLY A 77 6.30 -4.07 -4.69
N THR A 78 5.12 -4.52 -4.30
CA THR A 78 4.31 -3.92 -3.23
C THR A 78 5.06 -3.93 -1.90
N ILE A 79 5.73 -5.03 -1.56
CA ILE A 79 6.52 -5.13 -0.33
C ILE A 79 7.75 -4.22 -0.37
N TRP A 80 8.40 -4.11 -1.52
CA TRP A 80 9.51 -3.16 -1.70
C TRP A 80 9.05 -1.72 -1.46
N GLU A 81 7.89 -1.34 -2.00
CA GLU A 81 7.30 -0.01 -1.83
C GLU A 81 6.94 0.26 -0.36
N ALA A 82 6.45 -0.75 0.36
CA ALA A 82 6.21 -0.65 1.80
C ALA A 82 7.50 -0.33 2.58
N GLY A 83 8.58 -1.05 2.28
CA GLY A 83 9.88 -0.81 2.90
C GLY A 83 10.43 0.58 2.58
N PHE A 84 10.30 1.01 1.33
CA PHE A 84 10.70 2.35 0.92
C PHE A 84 9.87 3.45 1.62
N SER A 85 8.55 3.23 1.76
CA SER A 85 7.67 4.15 2.47
C SER A 85 8.10 4.32 3.93
N TYR A 86 8.42 3.21 4.62
CA TYR A 86 8.93 3.27 5.99
C TYR A 86 10.25 4.02 6.08
N ALA A 87 11.21 3.70 5.20
CA ALA A 87 12.50 4.38 5.16
C ALA A 87 12.37 5.89 4.87
N SER A 88 11.34 6.28 4.13
CA SER A 88 10.99 7.67 3.83
C SER A 88 10.14 8.33 4.92
N LYS A 89 9.93 7.66 6.05
CA LYS A 89 9.14 8.11 7.19
C LYS A 89 7.69 8.46 6.84
N LYS A 90 7.11 7.69 5.94
CA LYS A 90 5.69 7.80 5.61
C LYS A 90 4.87 6.88 6.52
N PRO A 91 3.74 7.35 7.05
CA PRO A 91 2.80 6.45 7.72
C PRO A 91 2.27 5.43 6.71
N ILE A 92 2.04 4.20 7.18
CA ILE A 92 1.60 3.09 6.36
C ILE A 92 0.36 2.45 6.99
N ILE A 93 -0.61 2.10 6.16
CA ILE A 93 -1.70 1.18 6.53
C ILE A 93 -1.56 -0.08 5.69
N TYR A 94 -1.36 -1.22 6.34
CA TYR A 94 -1.42 -2.53 5.70
C TYR A 94 -2.87 -3.00 5.69
N PHE A 95 -3.36 -3.33 4.51
CA PHE A 95 -4.68 -3.91 4.31
C PHE A 95 -4.53 -5.41 4.00
N ALA A 96 -5.10 -6.26 4.85
CA ALA A 96 -5.05 -7.71 4.70
C ALA A 96 -6.36 -8.33 5.18
N GLU A 97 -7.28 -8.56 4.23
CA GLU A 97 -8.62 -9.09 4.53
C GLU A 97 -8.70 -10.62 4.50
N HIS A 98 -7.65 -11.29 4.03
CA HIS A 98 -7.62 -12.73 3.83
C HIS A 98 -6.56 -13.46 4.66
N LEU A 99 -6.12 -12.89 5.78
CA LEU A 99 -5.18 -13.62 6.67
C LEU A 99 -5.79 -14.89 7.23
N ASN A 100 -7.04 -14.82 7.66
CA ASN A 100 -7.78 -16.00 8.18
C ASN A 100 -7.00 -16.74 9.29
N GLY A 101 -6.44 -15.99 10.23
CA GLY A 101 -5.64 -16.53 11.33
C GLY A 101 -4.20 -16.90 10.96
N ARG A 102 -3.81 -16.77 9.71
CA ARG A 102 -2.42 -17.00 9.30
C ARG A 102 -1.49 -15.90 9.85
N PRO A 103 -0.20 -16.20 10.02
CA PRO A 103 0.74 -15.21 10.51
C PRO A 103 0.87 -13.98 9.61
N PHE A 104 1.05 -12.82 10.23
CA PHE A 104 1.49 -11.61 9.56
C PHE A 104 2.98 -11.40 9.82
N ASN A 105 3.70 -10.88 8.83
CA ASN A 105 5.15 -10.73 8.94
C ASN A 105 5.53 -9.66 9.97
N LEU A 106 6.53 -9.97 10.82
CA LEU A 106 7.03 -9.09 11.87
C LEU A 106 7.40 -7.69 11.34
N MET A 107 8.16 -7.64 10.24
CA MET A 107 8.65 -6.36 9.71
C MET A 107 7.51 -5.47 9.26
N LEU A 108 6.44 -6.05 8.71
CA LEU A 108 5.27 -5.30 8.29
C LEU A 108 4.40 -4.94 9.49
N ALA A 109 4.16 -5.87 10.41
CA ALA A 109 3.33 -5.64 11.60
C ALA A 109 3.87 -4.48 12.46
N LYS A 110 5.18 -4.29 12.48
CA LYS A 110 5.82 -3.26 13.31
C LYS A 110 6.08 -1.95 12.56
N THR A 111 5.83 -1.88 11.26
CA THR A 111 6.12 -0.68 10.46
C THR A 111 4.90 0.11 10.03
N GLY A 112 3.69 -0.29 10.40
CA GLY A 112 2.48 0.43 10.03
C GLY A 112 1.25 0.01 10.83
N ARG A 113 0.15 0.72 10.53
CA ARG A 113 -1.18 0.40 11.03
C ARG A 113 -1.73 -0.82 10.28
N PHE A 114 -2.74 -1.45 10.83
CA PHE A 114 -3.33 -2.67 10.26
C PHE A 114 -4.85 -2.53 10.10
N ALA A 115 -5.34 -2.86 8.91
CA ALA A 115 -6.76 -2.93 8.59
C ALA A 115 -7.11 -4.34 8.11
N ALA A 116 -7.99 -5.02 8.82
CA ALA A 116 -8.41 -6.40 8.52
C ALA A 116 -9.57 -6.48 7.52
N ASN A 117 -10.19 -5.35 7.20
CA ASN A 117 -11.34 -5.24 6.31
C ASN A 117 -11.52 -3.79 5.83
N GLU A 118 -12.46 -3.57 4.89
CA GLU A 118 -12.72 -2.24 4.35
C GLU A 118 -13.19 -1.26 5.41
N GLN A 119 -13.98 -1.69 6.39
CA GLN A 119 -14.46 -0.81 7.48
C GLN A 119 -13.31 -0.31 8.34
N ASP A 120 -12.36 -1.17 8.69
CA ASP A 120 -11.15 -0.78 9.42
C ASP A 120 -10.32 0.21 8.60
N LEU A 121 -10.16 -0.05 7.30
CA LEU A 121 -9.43 0.83 6.40
C LEU A 121 -10.07 2.23 6.36
N ILE A 122 -11.37 2.30 6.13
CA ILE A 122 -12.10 3.57 6.10
C ILE A 122 -11.96 4.32 7.42
N LYS A 123 -12.07 3.62 8.54
CA LYS A 123 -11.92 4.23 9.88
C LYS A 123 -10.55 4.88 10.04
N LEU A 124 -9.48 4.17 9.67
CA LEU A 124 -8.12 4.70 9.73
C LEU A 124 -7.91 5.86 8.75
N LEU A 125 -8.47 5.78 7.55
CA LEU A 125 -8.37 6.84 6.54
C LEU A 125 -9.13 8.10 6.96
N ASN A 126 -10.25 7.98 7.67
CA ASN A 126 -11.03 9.12 8.13
C ASN A 126 -10.42 9.80 9.37
N ASP A 127 -9.52 9.13 10.07
CA ASP A 127 -8.79 9.69 11.21
C ASP A 127 -7.39 10.16 10.78
N GLU A 128 -7.33 11.30 10.09
CA GLU A 128 -6.07 11.87 9.60
C GLU A 128 -5.08 12.17 10.73
N SER A 129 -5.55 12.41 11.95
CA SER A 129 -4.67 12.59 13.10
C SER A 129 -3.83 11.36 13.43
N SER A 130 -4.29 10.18 12.99
CA SER A 130 -3.55 8.91 13.13
C SER A 130 -2.45 8.73 12.08
N TRP A 131 -2.38 9.60 11.06
CA TRP A 131 -1.39 9.53 9.97
C TRP A 131 -0.05 10.13 10.40
N THR A 132 0.42 9.77 11.56
CA THR A 132 1.70 10.21 12.07
C THR A 132 2.69 9.06 12.02
N PHE A 133 3.85 9.30 11.41
CA PHE A 133 4.89 8.28 11.36
C PHE A 133 5.38 7.92 12.78
N LYS A 134 5.48 6.63 13.02
CA LYS A 134 6.11 6.06 14.23
C LYS A 134 7.15 5.04 13.81
N ASN A 135 8.21 4.93 14.60
CA ASN A 135 9.25 3.92 14.34
C ASN A 135 8.75 2.49 14.62
N VAL A 136 7.82 2.32 15.56
CA VAL A 136 7.25 1.02 15.93
C VAL A 136 5.76 1.15 16.15
N TYR A 137 5.02 0.22 15.56
CA TYR A 137 3.58 0.08 15.70
C TYR A 137 3.21 -1.19 16.47
N ASP A 138 2.04 -1.20 17.08
CA ASP A 138 1.52 -2.33 17.85
C ASP A 138 0.02 -2.58 17.60
N ASP A 139 -0.43 -2.29 16.39
CA ASP A 139 -1.85 -2.43 16.03
C ASP A 139 -2.26 -3.89 15.79
N PHE A 140 -1.40 -4.67 15.13
CA PHE A 140 -1.72 -6.05 14.81
C PHE A 140 -1.59 -6.94 16.04
N LYS A 141 -2.66 -7.66 16.37
CA LYS A 141 -2.74 -8.50 17.57
C LYS A 141 -2.83 -10.00 17.27
N GLY A 142 -2.68 -10.40 16.02
CA GLY A 142 -2.68 -11.81 15.63
C GLY A 142 -1.31 -12.47 15.76
N VAL A 143 -1.16 -13.60 15.06
CA VAL A 143 0.10 -14.37 15.06
C VAL A 143 1.12 -13.65 14.17
N ILE A 144 2.34 -13.51 14.66
CA ILE A 144 3.47 -12.86 13.95
C ILE A 144 4.51 -13.94 13.60
N GLU A 145 5.03 -13.87 12.37
CA GLU A 145 6.15 -14.69 11.92
C GLU A 145 7.39 -13.86 11.60
#